data_54bbe167644a8ca2f278cf88d4381dab
#
_entry.id   54bbe167644a8ca2f278cf88d4381dab
#
_cell.length_a   1.000
_cell.length_b   1.000
_cell.length_c   1.000
_cell.angle_alpha   90.00
_cell.angle_beta   90.00
_cell.angle_gamma   90.00
#
_symmetry.space_group_name_H-M   'P 1'
#
loop_
_entity.id
_entity.type
_entity.pdbx_description
1 polymer ?
#
loop_
_entity_poly.entity_id
_entity_poly.type
_entity_poly.pdbx_seq_one_letter_code
_entity_poly.pdbx_strand_id
1 'polypeptide(L)'
;MSKLLFTMTDAGRQELVNANKTGTNKVEIVSVGLGGRYYVTSTSQTNITNEIKRLTTIGGKVVSPDTIHVTAKDDSKDEYVVHTIGLYTNKGTLFAVYSQEQAIINKASSTIALISSDIAIKTLDTKNIIFGDVEFINPPATETVVGVARFANEQEIDAGTDDSLAVSAKRLKQAIVKHEQSRNHPDATLTSKGFVQLSSATNSTSETLAATPKAVKAAYDLANAKYTAQDATTARKGIVQLSSATNSTS
;
A
#
# COMPACT_ATOMS: atom_id res chain seq x y z
N MET A 1 -1.05 21.72 13.76
CA MET A 1 -2.44 21.72 14.32
C MET A 1 -2.43 22.45 15.63
N SER A 2 -3.42 23.31 15.90
CA SER A 2 -3.54 23.95 17.21
C SER A 2 -4.03 22.90 18.22
N LYS A 3 -3.33 22.77 19.34
CA LYS A 3 -3.77 21.91 20.43
C LYS A 3 -4.97 22.53 21.13
N LEU A 4 -6.01 21.78 21.42
CA LEU A 4 -7.12 22.21 22.26
C LEU A 4 -6.70 22.11 23.74
N LEU A 5 -6.86 23.17 24.49
CA LEU A 5 -6.49 23.21 25.89
C LEU A 5 -7.70 22.91 26.75
N PHE A 6 -7.80 21.67 27.20
CA PHE A 6 -8.90 21.22 28.06
C PHE A 6 -8.69 21.64 29.52
N THR A 7 -9.78 21.99 30.19
CA THR A 7 -9.85 22.17 31.64
C THR A 7 -10.12 20.79 32.26
N MET A 8 -9.16 20.28 33.05
CA MET A 8 -9.37 19.07 33.81
C MET A 8 -10.25 19.34 35.00
N THR A 9 -11.20 18.44 35.27
CA THR A 9 -12.09 18.58 36.43
C THR A 9 -11.44 18.05 37.68
N ASP A 10 -11.90 18.53 38.85
CA ASP A 10 -11.44 18.04 40.15
C ASP A 10 -11.80 16.56 40.34
N ALA A 11 -13.00 16.14 39.88
CA ALA A 11 -13.43 14.75 39.91
C ALA A 11 -12.54 13.86 39.02
N GLY A 12 -12.22 14.31 37.79
CA GLY A 12 -11.28 13.59 36.91
C GLY A 12 -9.87 13.48 37.50
N ARG A 13 -9.41 14.53 38.15
CA ARG A 13 -8.13 14.53 38.86
C ARG A 13 -8.13 13.54 40.04
N GLN A 14 -9.21 13.51 40.82
CA GLN A 14 -9.34 12.58 41.95
C GLN A 14 -9.37 11.13 41.47
N GLU A 15 -9.96 10.85 40.32
CA GLU A 15 -9.99 9.50 39.78
C GLU A 15 -8.60 9.00 39.35
N LEU A 16 -7.73 9.89 38.89
CA LEU A 16 -6.34 9.58 38.55
C LEU A 16 -5.45 9.33 39.78
N VAL A 17 -5.68 10.03 40.87
CA VAL A 17 -4.86 9.90 42.06
C VAL A 17 -5.29 8.64 42.83
N ASN A 18 -4.34 7.74 43.14
CA ASN A 18 -4.66 6.58 43.98
C ASN A 18 -5.03 7.00 45.41
N ALA A 19 -5.74 6.10 46.13
CA ALA A 19 -6.24 6.37 47.47
C ALA A 19 -5.13 6.77 48.46
N ASN A 20 -3.89 6.33 48.26
CA ASN A 20 -2.75 6.61 49.10
C ASN A 20 -1.95 7.85 48.67
N LYS A 21 -2.36 8.54 47.62
CA LYS A 21 -1.67 9.71 47.02
C LYS A 21 -0.21 9.46 46.64
N THR A 22 0.17 8.20 46.45
CA THR A 22 1.55 7.76 46.13
C THR A 22 1.78 7.46 44.66
N GLY A 23 0.73 7.54 43.85
CA GLY A 23 0.77 7.26 42.41
C GLY A 23 -0.55 7.58 41.73
N THR A 24 -0.67 7.20 40.47
CA THR A 24 -1.87 7.40 39.66
C THR A 24 -2.52 6.07 39.30
N ASN A 25 -3.85 6.04 39.29
CA ASN A 25 -4.65 4.93 38.77
C ASN A 25 -4.69 5.00 37.24
N LYS A 26 -4.93 3.87 36.59
CA LYS A 26 -5.37 3.87 35.20
C LYS A 26 -6.77 4.43 35.10
N VAL A 27 -6.99 5.38 34.21
CA VAL A 27 -8.29 5.95 33.88
C VAL A 27 -8.59 5.68 32.42
N GLU A 28 -9.72 5.09 32.17
CA GLU A 28 -10.19 4.77 30.82
C GLU A 28 -11.22 5.82 30.38
N ILE A 29 -10.93 6.50 29.27
CA ILE A 29 -11.85 7.41 28.59
C ILE A 29 -12.69 6.60 27.60
N VAL A 30 -13.99 6.57 27.81
CA VAL A 30 -14.92 5.71 27.04
C VAL A 30 -15.97 6.48 26.27
N SER A 31 -16.12 7.79 26.50
CA SER A 31 -17.08 8.58 25.72
C SER A 31 -16.72 10.05 25.63
N VAL A 32 -17.20 10.68 24.56
CA VAL A 32 -17.11 12.11 24.30
C VAL A 32 -18.50 12.72 24.35
N GLY A 33 -18.72 13.64 25.28
CA GLY A 33 -19.94 14.44 25.35
C GLY A 33 -19.83 15.68 24.48
N LEU A 34 -20.90 16.01 23.77
CA LEU A 34 -21.02 17.18 22.90
C LEU A 34 -22.05 18.14 23.51
N GLY A 35 -21.64 19.39 23.71
CA GLY A 35 -22.51 20.45 24.24
C GLY A 35 -22.84 21.50 23.18
N GLY A 36 -24.10 21.87 23.10
CA GLY A 36 -24.64 22.82 22.12
C GLY A 36 -24.45 24.29 22.48
N ARG A 37 -23.84 24.62 23.61
CA ARG A 37 -23.62 25.99 24.07
C ARG A 37 -22.17 26.21 24.54
N TYR A 38 -21.72 27.41 24.31
CA TYR A 38 -20.49 27.92 24.93
C TYR A 38 -20.75 28.33 26.38
N TYR A 39 -19.77 28.07 27.24
CA TYR A 39 -19.67 28.62 28.59
C TYR A 39 -18.21 28.57 29.09
N VAL A 40 -17.91 29.37 30.11
CA VAL A 40 -16.57 29.32 30.74
C VAL A 40 -16.46 28.05 31.56
N THR A 41 -15.49 27.19 31.23
CA THR A 41 -15.27 25.91 31.90
C THR A 41 -14.69 26.09 33.31
N SER A 42 -15.08 25.22 34.23
CA SER A 42 -14.59 25.20 35.62
C SER A 42 -14.07 23.82 36.00
N THR A 43 -13.07 23.77 36.90
CA THR A 43 -12.56 22.52 37.45
C THR A 43 -13.58 21.81 38.35
N SER A 44 -14.52 22.54 38.96
CA SER A 44 -15.56 21.98 39.81
C SER A 44 -16.72 21.36 39.04
N GLN A 45 -16.69 21.41 37.71
CA GLN A 45 -17.74 20.91 36.84
C GLN A 45 -17.85 19.39 36.88
N THR A 46 -19.06 18.86 36.96
CA THR A 46 -19.34 17.41 36.97
C THR A 46 -19.94 16.88 35.68
N ASN A 47 -20.56 17.78 34.90
CA ASN A 47 -21.19 17.46 33.62
C ASN A 47 -21.05 18.61 32.63
N ILE A 48 -21.28 18.34 31.36
CA ILE A 48 -21.42 19.37 30.33
C ILE A 48 -22.78 20.06 30.50
N THR A 49 -22.76 21.38 30.49
CA THR A 49 -23.97 22.16 30.42
C THR A 49 -24.58 22.06 29.02
N ASN A 50 -25.84 21.71 28.91
CA ASN A 50 -26.54 21.53 27.63
C ASN A 50 -25.88 20.45 26.75
N GLU A 51 -25.62 19.27 27.32
CA GLU A 51 -25.20 18.11 26.55
C GLU A 51 -26.31 17.68 25.57
N ILE A 52 -25.96 17.66 24.28
CA ILE A 52 -26.87 17.32 23.19
C ILE A 52 -26.67 15.91 22.70
N LYS A 53 -25.48 15.38 22.86
CA LYS A 53 -25.12 14.02 22.42
C LYS A 53 -23.91 13.48 23.14
N ARG A 54 -23.89 12.16 23.33
CA ARG A 54 -22.74 11.43 23.83
C ARG A 54 -22.31 10.38 22.83
N LEU A 55 -21.03 10.44 22.42
CA LEU A 55 -20.43 9.50 21.49
C LEU A 55 -19.66 8.45 22.29
N THR A 56 -19.94 7.19 22.02
CA THR A 56 -19.24 6.04 22.62
C THR A 56 -18.30 5.35 21.63
N THR A 57 -18.38 5.71 20.35
CA THR A 57 -17.45 5.27 19.33
C THR A 57 -16.24 6.20 19.36
N ILE A 58 -15.31 5.89 20.23
CA ILE A 58 -14.12 6.70 20.46
C ILE A 58 -12.86 5.85 20.40
N GLY A 59 -11.77 6.47 19.98
CA GLY A 59 -10.42 5.92 20.05
C GLY A 59 -9.44 7.00 20.50
N GLY A 60 -8.27 6.61 20.89
CA GLY A 60 -7.26 7.58 21.26
C GLY A 60 -5.94 6.94 21.66
N LYS A 61 -4.94 7.77 21.80
CA LYS A 61 -3.61 7.37 22.24
C LYS A 61 -2.91 8.49 22.98
N VAL A 62 -2.00 8.12 23.85
CA VAL A 62 -1.06 9.07 24.47
C VAL A 62 -0.01 9.45 23.43
N VAL A 63 0.13 10.75 23.17
CA VAL A 63 1.09 11.30 22.21
C VAL A 63 2.35 11.80 22.89
N SER A 64 2.20 12.44 24.05
CA SER A 64 3.31 12.93 24.90
C SER A 64 2.89 12.93 26.36
N PRO A 65 3.79 13.18 27.32
CA PRO A 65 3.47 13.18 28.73
C PRO A 65 2.32 14.12 29.15
N ASP A 66 2.01 15.11 28.33
CA ASP A 66 0.97 16.11 28.60
C ASP A 66 -0.13 16.16 27.52
N THR A 67 -0.08 15.26 26.54
CA THR A 67 -0.96 15.33 25.37
C THR A 67 -1.53 13.95 25.01
N ILE A 68 -2.84 13.90 24.85
CA ILE A 68 -3.57 12.74 24.33
C ILE A 68 -4.17 13.10 22.99
N HIS A 69 -4.21 12.14 22.08
CA HIS A 69 -4.98 12.22 20.85
C HIS A 69 -6.30 11.51 21.06
N VAL A 70 -7.40 12.17 20.76
CA VAL A 70 -8.75 11.59 20.87
C VAL A 70 -9.44 11.69 19.53
N THR A 71 -10.04 10.60 19.11
CA THR A 71 -10.92 10.52 17.95
C THR A 71 -12.30 10.06 18.37
N ALA A 72 -13.34 10.66 17.80
CA ALA A 72 -14.71 10.23 17.98
C ALA A 72 -15.49 10.38 16.68
N LYS A 73 -16.42 9.46 16.42
CA LYS A 73 -17.21 9.44 15.18
C LYS A 73 -18.71 9.49 15.51
N ASP A 74 -19.46 10.27 14.74
CA ASP A 74 -20.90 10.23 14.69
C ASP A 74 -21.39 10.12 13.23
N ASP A 75 -21.95 8.98 12.88
CA ASP A 75 -22.57 8.69 11.59
C ASP A 75 -24.12 8.69 11.64
N SER A 76 -24.70 9.15 12.74
CA SER A 76 -26.15 9.32 12.85
C SER A 76 -26.69 10.39 11.90
N LYS A 77 -28.00 10.43 11.74
CA LYS A 77 -28.69 11.45 10.97
C LYS A 77 -29.04 12.72 11.77
N ASP A 78 -28.53 12.82 13.00
CA ASP A 78 -28.79 13.99 13.85
C ASP A 78 -28.09 15.23 13.31
N GLU A 79 -28.73 16.38 13.47
CA GLU A 79 -28.20 17.70 13.14
C GLU A 79 -27.92 18.47 14.42
N TYR A 80 -26.73 19.03 14.53
CA TYR A 80 -26.34 19.79 15.72
C TYR A 80 -25.11 20.67 15.48
N VAL A 81 -25.01 21.67 16.37
CA VAL A 81 -23.85 22.56 16.48
C VAL A 81 -23.20 22.34 17.83
N VAL A 82 -21.87 22.10 17.84
CA VAL A 82 -21.11 21.84 19.05
C VAL A 82 -20.23 23.02 19.40
N HIS A 83 -20.33 23.47 20.65
CA HIS A 83 -19.49 24.52 21.25
C HIS A 83 -18.65 23.99 22.42
N THR A 84 -19.02 22.83 22.96
CA THR A 84 -18.36 22.22 24.13
C THR A 84 -18.11 20.75 23.89
N ILE A 85 -16.93 20.28 24.27
CA ILE A 85 -16.54 18.87 24.22
C ILE A 85 -16.09 18.45 25.62
N GLY A 86 -16.58 17.31 26.11
CA GLY A 86 -16.15 16.71 27.36
C GLY A 86 -15.72 15.27 27.20
N LEU A 87 -14.69 14.87 27.93
CA LEU A 87 -14.21 13.49 28.00
C LEU A 87 -14.76 12.83 29.26
N TYR A 88 -15.31 11.63 29.10
CA TYR A 88 -15.90 10.89 30.23
C TYR A 88 -15.21 9.55 30.42
N THR A 89 -15.00 9.21 31.68
CA THR A 89 -14.42 7.93 32.07
C THR A 89 -15.44 6.80 32.06
N ASN A 90 -14.94 5.56 32.18
CA ASN A 90 -15.78 4.36 32.34
C ASN A 90 -16.63 4.36 33.63
N LYS A 91 -16.34 5.24 34.61
CA LYS A 91 -17.15 5.48 35.80
C LYS A 91 -18.18 6.58 35.61
N GLY A 92 -18.25 7.17 34.42
CA GLY A 92 -19.15 8.29 34.12
C GLY A 92 -18.66 9.65 34.62
N THR A 93 -17.44 9.77 35.09
CA THR A 93 -16.85 11.02 35.57
C THR A 93 -16.51 11.91 34.37
N LEU A 94 -16.90 13.18 34.39
CA LEU A 94 -16.39 14.18 33.48
C LEU A 94 -14.90 14.43 33.80
N PHE A 95 -14.03 13.88 32.96
CA PHE A 95 -12.58 13.93 33.16
C PHE A 95 -11.99 15.29 32.81
N ALA A 96 -12.34 15.79 31.63
CA ALA A 96 -11.87 17.08 31.14
C ALA A 96 -12.90 17.68 30.17
N VAL A 97 -12.92 18.99 30.06
CA VAL A 97 -13.88 19.74 29.24
C VAL A 97 -13.21 20.90 28.52
N TYR A 98 -13.66 21.14 27.29
CA TYR A 98 -13.28 22.27 26.46
C TYR A 98 -14.54 22.96 25.94
N SER A 99 -14.54 24.29 25.92
CA SER A 99 -15.64 25.08 25.38
C SER A 99 -15.11 26.34 24.71
N GLN A 100 -15.70 26.71 23.57
CA GLN A 100 -15.38 27.96 22.85
C GLN A 100 -16.62 28.59 22.24
N GLU A 101 -16.55 29.89 22.01
CA GLU A 101 -17.68 30.67 21.48
C GLU A 101 -17.99 30.31 20.02
N GLN A 102 -16.96 30.12 19.19
CA GLN A 102 -17.14 29.66 17.82
C GLN A 102 -17.54 28.19 17.82
N ALA A 103 -18.38 27.80 16.86
CA ALA A 103 -18.73 26.40 16.68
C ALA A 103 -17.48 25.53 16.43
N ILE A 104 -17.34 24.46 17.20
CA ILE A 104 -16.29 23.47 17.00
C ILE A 104 -16.69 22.54 15.83
N ILE A 105 -17.96 22.15 15.81
CA ILE A 105 -18.54 21.26 14.80
C ILE A 105 -19.91 21.79 14.41
N ASN A 106 -20.20 21.72 13.13
CA ASN A 106 -21.53 21.89 12.58
C ASN A 106 -21.85 20.65 11.74
N LYS A 107 -22.72 19.79 12.26
CA LYS A 107 -23.10 18.53 11.63
C LYS A 107 -24.50 18.65 11.00
N ALA A 108 -24.57 18.33 9.72
CA ALA A 108 -25.83 18.12 8.99
C ALA A 108 -26.22 16.63 8.97
N SER A 109 -27.48 16.33 8.73
CA SER A 109 -28.03 14.97 8.74
C SER A 109 -27.39 14.04 7.70
N SER A 110 -26.90 14.60 6.59
CA SER A 110 -26.25 13.84 5.51
C SER A 110 -24.75 13.68 5.69
N THR A 111 -24.16 14.16 6.79
CA THR A 111 -22.72 14.15 7.01
C THR A 111 -22.33 13.25 8.19
N ILE A 112 -21.07 12.78 8.14
CA ILE A 112 -20.41 12.11 9.27
C ILE A 112 -19.60 13.17 10.01
N ALA A 113 -19.79 13.29 11.34
CA ALA A 113 -18.88 14.08 12.15
C ALA A 113 -17.72 13.21 12.64
N LEU A 114 -16.50 13.61 12.30
CA LEU A 114 -15.28 13.02 12.80
C LEU A 114 -14.55 14.06 13.64
N ILE A 115 -14.41 13.79 14.93
CA ILE A 115 -13.62 14.58 15.86
C ILE A 115 -12.25 13.92 15.95
N SER A 116 -11.21 14.67 15.65
CA SER A 116 -9.83 14.20 15.80
C SER A 116 -9.01 15.36 16.32
N SER A 117 -8.55 15.28 17.56
CA SER A 117 -7.89 16.40 18.21
C SER A 117 -6.81 15.97 19.18
N ASP A 118 -5.73 16.74 19.19
CA ASP A 118 -4.71 16.67 20.23
C ASP A 118 -5.14 17.55 21.42
N ILE A 119 -5.28 16.92 22.56
CA ILE A 119 -5.73 17.51 23.80
C ILE A 119 -4.54 17.67 24.73
N ALA A 120 -4.18 18.90 25.04
CA ALA A 120 -3.19 19.18 26.07
C ALA A 120 -3.83 19.22 27.45
N ILE A 121 -3.29 18.45 28.37
CA ILE A 121 -3.72 18.42 29.77
C ILE A 121 -2.55 18.97 30.60
N LYS A 122 -2.65 20.25 30.95
CA LYS A 122 -1.64 20.87 31.83
C LYS A 122 -1.64 20.17 33.19
N THR A 123 -0.49 19.71 33.63
CA THR A 123 -0.21 19.17 34.96
C THR A 123 -0.38 17.66 35.18
N LEU A 124 -0.40 16.84 34.13
CA LEU A 124 -0.56 15.38 34.30
C LEU A 124 0.42 14.55 33.50
N ASP A 125 0.90 13.45 34.13
CA ASP A 125 1.53 12.35 33.41
C ASP A 125 0.42 11.49 32.77
N THR A 126 0.28 11.60 31.46
CA THR A 126 -0.77 10.91 30.68
C THR A 126 -0.55 9.40 30.54
N LYS A 127 0.57 8.85 31.08
CA LYS A 127 0.91 7.42 30.99
C LYS A 127 -0.16 6.48 31.54
N ASN A 128 -1.01 6.96 32.43
CA ASN A 128 -2.07 6.18 33.06
C ASN A 128 -3.45 6.44 32.46
N ILE A 129 -3.54 7.20 31.36
CA ILE A 129 -4.78 7.36 30.60
C ILE A 129 -4.81 6.28 29.53
N ILE A 130 -5.85 5.48 29.52
CA ILE A 130 -6.14 4.50 28.47
C ILE A 130 -7.45 4.84 27.79
N PHE A 131 -7.61 4.38 26.60
CA PHE A 131 -8.81 4.51 25.80
C PHE A 131 -9.40 3.12 25.57
N GLY A 132 -10.71 3.04 25.42
CA GLY A 132 -11.34 1.81 24.93
C GLY A 132 -10.81 1.43 23.55
N ASP A 133 -10.90 0.16 23.22
CA ASP A 133 -10.26 -0.50 22.06
C ASP A 133 -10.98 -0.20 20.71
N VAL A 134 -11.64 0.94 20.59
CA VAL A 134 -12.19 1.36 19.31
C VAL A 134 -11.13 2.13 18.56
N GLU A 135 -10.29 1.41 17.87
CA GLU A 135 -9.39 1.99 16.90
C GLU A 135 -10.20 2.31 15.64
N PHE A 136 -10.27 3.60 15.25
CA PHE A 136 -10.70 3.97 13.91
C PHE A 136 -9.61 3.57 12.92
N ILE A 137 -9.47 2.29 12.73
CA ILE A 137 -8.70 1.76 11.62
C ILE A 137 -9.61 1.93 10.41
N ASN A 138 -9.22 2.79 9.48
CA ASN A 138 -9.68 2.58 8.12
C ASN A 138 -9.28 1.14 7.79
N PRO A 139 -10.22 0.26 7.44
CA PRO A 139 -9.89 -1.13 7.19
C PRO A 139 -8.79 -1.19 6.13
N PRO A 140 -7.88 -2.15 6.19
CA PRO A 140 -6.94 -2.36 5.11
C PRO A 140 -7.72 -2.57 3.81
N ALA A 141 -7.25 -1.97 2.74
CA ALA A 141 -7.82 -2.19 1.42
C ALA A 141 -7.61 -3.65 1.02
N THR A 142 -8.65 -4.25 0.45
CA THR A 142 -8.59 -5.59 -0.17
C THR A 142 -9.24 -5.52 -1.55
N GLU A 143 -9.26 -6.60 -2.31
CA GLU A 143 -9.95 -6.66 -3.61
C GLU A 143 -11.45 -6.36 -3.52
N THR A 144 -12.05 -6.57 -2.35
CA THR A 144 -13.50 -6.43 -2.14
C THR A 144 -13.89 -5.32 -1.16
N VAL A 145 -12.92 -4.78 -0.40
CA VAL A 145 -13.17 -3.77 0.63
C VAL A 145 -12.34 -2.52 0.35
N VAL A 146 -13.03 -1.39 0.25
CA VAL A 146 -12.36 -0.08 0.15
C VAL A 146 -11.71 0.25 1.49
N GLY A 147 -10.42 0.59 1.46
CA GLY A 147 -9.67 0.85 2.68
C GLY A 147 -8.37 1.63 2.43
N VAL A 148 -7.46 1.59 3.39
CA VAL A 148 -6.14 2.22 3.30
C VAL A 148 -5.09 1.16 2.98
N ALA A 149 -4.23 1.44 2.00
CA ALA A 149 -3.08 0.62 1.71
C ALA A 149 -1.80 1.47 1.80
N ARG A 150 -0.72 0.91 2.31
CA ARG A 150 0.61 1.53 2.18
C ARG A 150 1.26 1.14 0.86
N PHE A 151 2.21 1.92 0.41
CA PHE A 151 2.99 1.55 -0.77
C PHE A 151 4.01 0.47 -0.45
N ALA A 152 4.09 -0.51 -1.34
CA ALA A 152 5.10 -1.56 -1.30
C ALA A 152 6.52 -1.00 -1.45
N ASN A 153 7.46 -1.55 -0.71
CA ASN A 153 8.89 -1.32 -0.92
C ASN A 153 9.44 -2.22 -2.05
N GLU A 154 10.73 -2.14 -2.34
CA GLU A 154 11.34 -2.88 -3.45
C GLU A 154 11.36 -4.40 -3.21
N GLN A 155 11.69 -4.81 -1.99
CA GLN A 155 11.76 -6.22 -1.64
C GLN A 155 10.37 -6.89 -1.70
N GLU A 156 9.32 -6.16 -1.29
CA GLU A 156 7.93 -6.63 -1.35
C GLU A 156 7.44 -6.76 -2.80
N ILE A 157 7.83 -5.82 -3.69
CA ILE A 157 7.53 -5.93 -5.12
C ILE A 157 8.24 -7.14 -5.74
N ASP A 158 9.51 -7.37 -5.39
CA ASP A 158 10.27 -8.51 -5.89
C ASP A 158 9.73 -9.85 -5.38
N ALA A 159 9.26 -9.89 -4.13
CA ALA A 159 8.65 -11.07 -3.55
C ALA A 159 7.26 -11.40 -4.15
N GLY A 160 6.45 -10.37 -4.46
CA GLY A 160 5.14 -10.51 -5.10
C GLY A 160 4.15 -11.39 -4.33
N THR A 161 4.21 -11.40 -3.00
CA THR A 161 3.42 -12.29 -2.15
C THR A 161 2.34 -11.59 -1.32
N ASP A 162 2.30 -10.26 -1.33
CA ASP A 162 1.39 -9.45 -0.51
C ASP A 162 0.44 -8.66 -1.41
N ASP A 163 -0.85 -8.97 -1.35
CA ASP A 163 -1.92 -8.35 -2.14
C ASP A 163 -2.59 -7.16 -1.44
N SER A 164 -2.17 -6.84 -0.20
CA SER A 164 -2.68 -5.70 0.57
C SER A 164 -1.96 -4.37 0.30
N LEU A 165 -0.91 -4.39 -0.53
CA LEU A 165 -0.03 -3.25 -0.77
C LEU A 165 -0.32 -2.55 -2.09
N ALA A 166 -0.26 -1.22 -2.08
CA ALA A 166 -0.35 -0.43 -3.30
C ALA A 166 1.01 -0.32 -4.01
N VAL A 167 1.03 -0.36 -5.33
CA VAL A 167 2.23 -0.17 -6.13
C VAL A 167 2.33 1.28 -6.60
N SER A 168 3.41 1.98 -6.24
CA SER A 168 3.64 3.34 -6.74
C SER A 168 4.12 3.32 -8.20
N ALA A 169 3.90 4.41 -8.94
CA ALA A 169 4.38 4.57 -10.30
C ALA A 169 5.90 4.37 -10.43
N LYS A 170 6.68 4.82 -9.42
CA LYS A 170 8.13 4.59 -9.37
C LYS A 170 8.46 3.10 -9.28
N ARG A 171 7.79 2.35 -8.42
CA ARG A 171 8.03 0.91 -8.24
C ARG A 171 7.61 0.10 -9.45
N LEU A 172 6.47 0.45 -10.05
CA LEU A 172 6.03 -0.17 -11.30
C LEU A 172 7.07 0.02 -12.41
N LYS A 173 7.59 1.25 -12.59
CA LYS A 173 8.64 1.51 -13.59
C LYS A 173 9.91 0.71 -13.32
N GLN A 174 10.33 0.61 -12.05
CA GLN A 174 11.50 -0.21 -11.69
C GLN A 174 11.29 -1.70 -11.99
N ALA A 175 10.12 -2.26 -11.69
CA ALA A 175 9.79 -3.65 -11.98
C ALA A 175 9.78 -3.93 -13.50
N ILE A 176 9.21 -3.03 -14.31
CA ILE A 176 9.21 -3.13 -15.76
C ILE A 176 10.63 -3.10 -16.32
N VAL A 177 11.48 -2.15 -15.89
CA VAL A 177 12.87 -2.07 -16.34
C VAL A 177 13.64 -3.33 -15.96
N LYS A 178 13.44 -3.86 -14.75
CA LYS A 178 14.06 -5.11 -14.30
C LYS A 178 13.59 -6.29 -15.15
N HIS A 179 12.32 -6.34 -15.51
CA HIS A 179 11.78 -7.36 -16.40
C HIS A 179 12.36 -7.24 -17.83
N GLU A 180 12.42 -6.03 -18.39
CA GLU A 180 13.00 -5.76 -19.71
C GLU A 180 14.48 -6.21 -19.81
N GLN A 181 15.23 -6.06 -18.70
CA GLN A 181 16.63 -6.48 -18.61
C GLN A 181 16.77 -7.98 -18.31
N SER A 182 15.72 -8.62 -17.84
CA SER A 182 15.74 -10.05 -17.55
C SER A 182 15.68 -10.87 -18.85
N ARG A 183 16.34 -12.03 -18.84
CA ARG A 183 16.17 -13.05 -19.88
C ARG A 183 15.21 -14.17 -19.43
N ASN A 184 14.42 -13.91 -18.41
CA ASN A 184 13.52 -14.89 -17.82
C ASN A 184 12.23 -15.05 -18.67
N HIS A 185 12.41 -15.33 -19.94
CA HIS A 185 11.35 -15.67 -20.86
C HIS A 185 11.52 -17.13 -21.31
N PRO A 186 10.44 -17.84 -21.57
CA PRO A 186 10.53 -19.21 -22.02
C PRO A 186 11.29 -19.33 -23.34
N ASP A 187 12.17 -20.32 -23.46
CA ASP A 187 12.83 -20.67 -24.71
C ASP A 187 11.82 -21.24 -25.71
N ALA A 188 12.03 -20.96 -26.98
CA ALA A 188 11.23 -21.55 -28.05
C ALA A 188 11.55 -23.05 -28.17
N THR A 189 10.51 -23.81 -28.47
CA THR A 189 10.61 -25.24 -28.83
C THR A 189 9.95 -25.48 -30.17
N LEU A 190 10.01 -26.70 -30.70
CA LEU A 190 9.31 -27.05 -31.94
C LEU A 190 7.78 -26.89 -31.84
N THR A 191 7.22 -26.86 -30.62
CA THR A 191 5.78 -26.80 -30.40
C THR A 191 5.33 -25.51 -29.69
N SER A 192 6.26 -24.71 -29.15
CA SER A 192 5.97 -23.49 -28.37
C SER A 192 6.81 -22.30 -28.84
N LYS A 193 6.18 -21.12 -28.90
CA LYS A 193 6.85 -19.85 -29.18
C LYS A 193 7.68 -19.42 -27.97
N GLY A 194 8.84 -18.84 -28.20
CA GLY A 194 9.73 -18.33 -27.15
C GLY A 194 10.96 -17.64 -27.72
N PHE A 195 11.95 -17.40 -26.87
CA PHE A 195 13.25 -16.85 -27.29
C PHE A 195 14.14 -17.94 -27.87
N VAL A 196 14.97 -17.55 -28.85
CA VAL A 196 15.89 -18.45 -29.53
C VAL A 196 17.30 -17.86 -29.48
N GLN A 197 18.29 -18.65 -29.10
CA GLN A 197 19.68 -18.26 -29.21
C GLN A 197 20.17 -18.42 -30.65
N LEU A 198 20.94 -17.44 -31.13
CA LEU A 198 21.51 -17.47 -32.46
C LEU A 198 22.81 -18.31 -32.50
N SER A 199 23.00 -19.04 -33.58
CA SER A 199 24.23 -19.80 -33.86
C SER A 199 24.75 -19.52 -35.23
N SER A 200 26.09 -19.36 -35.38
CA SER A 200 26.77 -19.26 -36.65
C SER A 200 27.42 -20.58 -37.10
N ALA A 201 27.18 -21.67 -36.40
CA ALA A 201 27.64 -22.98 -36.81
C ALA A 201 26.92 -23.44 -38.10
N THR A 202 27.67 -23.97 -39.05
CA THR A 202 27.14 -24.45 -40.34
C THR A 202 26.91 -25.98 -40.35
N ASN A 203 27.29 -26.67 -39.28
CA ASN A 203 27.16 -28.11 -39.10
C ASN A 203 26.39 -28.50 -37.82
N SER A 204 25.59 -27.56 -37.25
CA SER A 204 24.81 -27.84 -36.07
C SER A 204 23.58 -28.71 -36.37
N THR A 205 23.36 -29.68 -35.49
CA THR A 205 22.10 -30.49 -35.46
C THR A 205 21.12 -30.03 -34.45
N SER A 206 21.35 -28.87 -33.82
CA SER A 206 20.46 -28.32 -32.79
C SER A 206 19.12 -27.91 -33.39
N GLU A 207 18.03 -28.30 -32.72
CA GLU A 207 16.62 -27.88 -33.02
C GLU A 207 16.20 -26.68 -32.20
N THR A 208 17.03 -26.16 -31.29
CA THR A 208 16.72 -25.06 -30.38
C THR A 208 17.48 -23.76 -30.72
N LEU A 209 18.33 -23.77 -31.76
CA LEU A 209 19.11 -22.62 -32.20
C LEU A 209 18.62 -22.11 -33.54
N ALA A 210 18.68 -20.77 -33.72
CA ALA A 210 18.39 -20.15 -35.02
C ALA A 210 19.72 -19.84 -35.76
N ALA A 211 19.77 -20.10 -37.05
CA ALA A 211 20.93 -19.78 -37.88
C ALA A 211 21.08 -18.27 -38.07
N THR A 212 22.30 -17.76 -37.93
CA THR A 212 22.59 -16.37 -38.28
C THR A 212 22.68 -16.18 -39.78
N PRO A 213 22.54 -14.95 -40.33
CA PRO A 213 22.85 -14.66 -41.74
C PRO A 213 24.24 -15.09 -42.14
N LYS A 214 25.21 -15.08 -41.23
CA LYS A 214 26.59 -15.56 -41.45
C LYS A 214 26.60 -17.08 -41.73
N ALA A 215 25.88 -17.87 -40.95
CA ALA A 215 25.79 -19.30 -41.17
C ALA A 215 25.09 -19.64 -42.50
N VAL A 216 23.98 -18.95 -42.79
CA VAL A 216 23.23 -19.10 -44.05
C VAL A 216 24.11 -18.73 -45.24
N LYS A 217 24.87 -17.61 -45.18
CA LYS A 217 25.77 -17.20 -46.26
C LYS A 217 26.89 -18.23 -46.49
N ALA A 218 27.49 -18.76 -45.42
CA ALA A 218 28.51 -19.79 -45.55
C ALA A 218 27.98 -21.06 -46.23
N ALA A 219 26.76 -21.50 -45.88
CA ALA A 219 26.09 -22.60 -46.53
C ALA A 219 25.79 -22.33 -48.02
N TYR A 220 25.33 -21.10 -48.34
CA TYR A 220 25.07 -20.65 -49.70
C TYR A 220 26.33 -20.61 -50.53
N ASP A 221 27.44 -20.05 -50.01
CA ASP A 221 28.74 -19.99 -50.69
C ASP A 221 29.25 -21.39 -50.96
N LEU A 222 29.12 -22.31 -50.00
CA LEU A 222 29.52 -23.71 -50.21
C LEU A 222 28.66 -24.40 -51.29
N ALA A 223 27.36 -24.11 -51.33
CA ALA A 223 26.48 -24.63 -52.36
C ALA A 223 26.84 -24.10 -53.75
N ASN A 224 27.12 -22.78 -53.82
CA ASN A 224 27.55 -22.16 -55.09
C ASN A 224 28.93 -22.64 -55.56
N ALA A 225 29.83 -22.96 -54.65
CA ALA A 225 31.16 -23.49 -54.94
C ALA A 225 31.13 -24.98 -55.33
N LYS A 226 29.97 -25.63 -55.22
CA LYS A 226 29.84 -27.00 -55.69
C LYS A 226 30.03 -27.07 -57.18
N TYR A 227 30.77 -28.04 -57.56
CA TYR A 227 31.14 -28.34 -58.93
C TYR A 227 29.92 -28.30 -59.88
N THR A 228 29.92 -27.32 -60.79
CA THR A 228 29.04 -27.37 -61.93
C THR A 228 29.60 -28.47 -62.86
N ALA A 229 28.74 -29.45 -63.13
CA ALA A 229 29.14 -30.55 -63.99
C ALA A 229 29.68 -29.97 -65.31
N GLN A 230 30.93 -30.24 -65.58
CA GLN A 230 31.56 -29.85 -66.84
C GLN A 230 31.84 -31.09 -67.67
N ASP A 231 31.86 -30.91 -68.98
CA ASP A 231 32.21 -32.01 -69.91
C ASP A 231 33.57 -32.52 -69.60
N ALA A 232 33.73 -33.84 -69.68
CA ALA A 232 35.04 -34.50 -69.56
C ALA A 232 35.93 -34.16 -70.78
N THR A 233 37.24 -33.99 -70.49
CA THR A 233 38.29 -33.86 -71.50
C THR A 233 39.34 -34.87 -71.19
N THR A 234 40.30 -35.08 -72.12
CA THR A 234 41.45 -35.94 -71.90
C THR A 234 42.29 -35.51 -70.72
N ALA A 235 42.24 -34.27 -70.30
CA ALA A 235 43.03 -33.73 -69.17
C ALA A 235 42.16 -33.48 -67.87
N ARG A 236 40.82 -33.62 -67.91
CA ARG A 236 39.97 -33.30 -66.81
C ARG A 236 38.77 -34.26 -66.70
N LYS A 237 38.52 -34.75 -65.52
CA LYS A 237 37.31 -35.55 -65.23
C LYS A 237 36.07 -34.67 -65.34
N GLY A 238 35.00 -35.20 -65.97
CA GLY A 238 33.74 -34.50 -66.16
C GLY A 238 32.58 -35.45 -66.49
N ILE A 239 31.51 -34.93 -67.03
CA ILE A 239 30.36 -35.69 -67.56
C ILE A 239 30.65 -36.06 -68.99
N VAL A 240 30.28 -37.27 -69.37
CA VAL A 240 30.33 -37.76 -70.76
C VAL A 240 28.94 -38.12 -71.17
N GLN A 241 28.51 -37.61 -72.33
CA GLN A 241 27.26 -38.03 -72.93
C GLN A 241 27.48 -39.42 -73.58
N LEU A 242 26.72 -40.39 -73.17
CA LEU A 242 26.77 -41.69 -73.82
C LEU A 242 26.07 -41.65 -75.20
N SER A 243 26.71 -42.11 -76.19
CA SER A 243 26.12 -42.30 -77.49
C SER A 243 25.52 -43.70 -77.61
N SER A 244 24.30 -43.82 -78.09
CA SER A 244 23.69 -45.09 -78.44
C SER A 244 23.93 -45.44 -79.89
N ALA A 245 24.74 -44.65 -80.63
CA ALA A 245 25.06 -44.95 -82.03
C ALA A 245 25.97 -46.14 -82.08
N THR A 246 25.55 -47.18 -82.77
CA THR A 246 26.31 -48.42 -83.02
C THR A 246 27.41 -48.29 -84.06
N ASN A 247 27.49 -47.15 -84.81
CA ASN A 247 28.46 -46.86 -85.80
C ASN A 247 29.18 -45.53 -85.50
N SER A 248 30.12 -45.53 -84.59
CA SER A 248 31.14 -44.48 -84.50
C SER A 248 32.39 -44.99 -85.17
N THR A 249 32.47 -44.70 -86.44
CA THR A 249 33.80 -44.80 -87.09
C THR A 249 34.61 -43.56 -86.81
N SER A 250 35.73 -43.74 -86.18
CA SER A 250 36.80 -42.82 -85.72
C SER A 250 36.98 -41.59 -86.46
#